data_7d5cc8d747f0c0930d1c9f034b34e6b7
#
_entry.id   7d5cc8d747f0c0930d1c9f034b34e6b7
#
_cell.length_a   1.000
_cell.length_b   1.000
_cell.length_c   1.000
_cell.angle_alpha   90.00
_cell.angle_beta   90.00
_cell.angle_gamma   90.00
#
_symmetry.space_group_name_H-M   'P 1'
#
loop_
_entity.id
_entity.type
_entity.pdbx_description
1 polymer ?
#
loop_
_entity_poly.entity_id
_entity_poly.type
_entity_poly.pdbx_seq_one_letter_code
_entity_poly.pdbx_strand_id
1 'polypeptide(L)'
;FSAQLAAGILAAYISLVYVTPVIGGIVADRYLGPVKAVILGAILLVAGHFGMAIEGSQAVEASVNGQLEIQRDPFYLQLFYFSLALIIMGVGFLKANISTLVGSLYERKDPRRDGGFTLFYMGINLGSFLGAIICGFLMQYKGFSWGFGAAGIGMLFGLVVFLKGHHLFGDAGTPKQPDRLRQKIVPGISRETLIYLMTIIGVFVFWQLVQRPPVVGGILGTSLIIMTLVVISYAFTKCESEDRDRMLVCLFLMSYQIIFWSLFEQTASSLNLMTDRNVDRIIFGFELPAAVFQSVNAFFIVTLAPVFNMIWIALARRGWEPSTPMKFALSLIQLGLGFLFLVYGASLATDPTQVALIWLVLLYLLHTTGELCISPVGLSMTTKLSVPGVVGMMMGCWFLASAAGNYVSGTIAAMTGSDTVGGEVVDPAAALTTYMDVYYTAGLYSIAVGVFAIFLVPVLKRFMHGIK
;
A
#
# COMPACT_ATOMS: atom_id res chain seq x y z
N PHE A 1 -14.73 -16.86 0.27
CA PHE A 1 -13.65 -17.05 -0.71
C PHE A 1 -12.67 -18.11 -0.20
N SER A 2 -12.06 -18.91 -1.10
CA SER A 2 -10.85 -19.64 -0.71
C SER A 2 -9.74 -18.64 -0.37
N ALA A 3 -8.80 -19.02 0.50
CA ALA A 3 -7.69 -18.16 0.87
C ALA A 3 -6.89 -17.68 -0.36
N GLN A 4 -6.70 -18.55 -1.35
CA GLN A 4 -6.02 -18.23 -2.61
C GLN A 4 -6.77 -17.18 -3.43
N LEU A 5 -8.10 -17.31 -3.58
CA LEU A 5 -8.90 -16.34 -4.32
C LEU A 5 -8.95 -14.99 -3.59
N ALA A 6 -9.09 -15.00 -2.26
CA ALA A 6 -9.07 -13.81 -1.44
C ALA A 6 -7.73 -13.07 -1.55
N ALA A 7 -6.60 -13.80 -1.50
CA ALA A 7 -5.27 -13.24 -1.70
C ALA A 7 -5.12 -12.61 -3.10
N GLY A 8 -5.62 -13.27 -4.14
CA GLY A 8 -5.60 -12.74 -5.51
C GLY A 8 -6.42 -11.45 -5.66
N ILE A 9 -7.63 -11.41 -5.10
CA ILE A 9 -8.48 -10.21 -5.12
C ILE A 9 -7.81 -9.06 -4.35
N LEU A 10 -7.25 -9.34 -3.17
CA LEU A 10 -6.55 -8.37 -2.35
C LEU A 10 -5.33 -7.81 -3.09
N ALA A 11 -4.53 -8.68 -3.74
CA ALA A 11 -3.40 -8.29 -4.57
C ALA A 11 -3.81 -7.34 -5.70
N ALA A 12 -4.84 -7.69 -6.46
CA ALA A 12 -5.37 -6.84 -7.52
C ALA A 12 -5.88 -5.50 -6.97
N TYR A 13 -6.65 -5.53 -5.88
CA TYR A 13 -7.19 -4.35 -5.23
C TYR A 13 -6.08 -3.39 -4.78
N ILE A 14 -5.13 -3.85 -3.96
CA ILE A 14 -4.05 -3.01 -3.43
C ILE A 14 -3.20 -2.46 -4.57
N SER A 15 -2.84 -3.29 -5.55
CA SER A 15 -2.05 -2.85 -6.71
C SER A 15 -2.73 -1.72 -7.48
N LEU A 16 -4.03 -1.84 -7.74
CA LEU A 16 -4.81 -0.81 -8.42
C LEU A 16 -4.92 0.47 -7.57
N VAL A 17 -5.03 0.36 -6.25
CA VAL A 17 -5.01 1.49 -5.30
C VAL A 17 -3.68 2.27 -5.36
N TYR A 18 -2.57 1.63 -5.68
CA TYR A 18 -1.27 2.31 -5.83
C TYR A 18 -1.04 2.92 -7.22
N VAL A 19 -1.68 2.39 -8.25
CA VAL A 19 -1.58 2.92 -9.63
C VAL A 19 -2.51 4.11 -9.88
N THR A 20 -3.74 4.05 -9.36
CA THR A 20 -4.77 5.05 -9.65
C THR A 20 -4.46 6.48 -9.20
N PRO A 21 -3.66 6.76 -8.13
CA PRO A 21 -3.26 8.11 -7.77
C PRO A 21 -2.48 8.84 -8.85
N VAL A 22 -1.77 8.13 -9.73
CA VAL A 22 -1.08 8.73 -10.88
C VAL A 22 -2.10 9.35 -11.84
N ILE A 23 -3.17 8.61 -12.14
CA ILE A 23 -4.24 9.08 -13.04
C ILE A 23 -5.01 10.24 -12.39
N GLY A 24 -5.41 10.06 -11.11
CA GLY A 24 -6.15 11.07 -10.37
C GLY A 24 -5.36 12.38 -10.18
N GLY A 25 -4.05 12.28 -9.96
CA GLY A 25 -3.15 13.43 -9.89
C GLY A 25 -3.07 14.19 -11.23
N ILE A 26 -2.88 13.48 -12.35
CA ILE A 26 -2.84 14.10 -13.68
C ILE A 26 -4.16 14.82 -14.01
N VAL A 27 -5.29 14.19 -13.69
CA VAL A 27 -6.62 14.78 -13.93
C VAL A 27 -6.84 16.03 -13.07
N ALA A 28 -6.42 15.99 -11.82
CA ALA A 28 -6.50 17.15 -10.93
C ALA A 28 -5.59 18.29 -11.38
N ASP A 29 -4.33 17.98 -11.67
CA ASP A 29 -3.33 18.99 -12.05
C ASP A 29 -3.67 19.72 -13.34
N ARG A 30 -4.24 19.01 -14.32
CA ARG A 30 -4.56 19.57 -15.63
C ARG A 30 -5.95 20.19 -15.73
N TYR A 31 -6.90 19.69 -14.94
CA TYR A 31 -8.33 20.01 -15.14
C TYR A 31 -9.09 20.38 -13.88
N LEU A 32 -9.34 19.40 -12.98
CA LEU A 32 -10.30 19.56 -11.88
C LEU A 32 -9.82 20.51 -10.78
N GLY A 33 -8.51 20.62 -10.57
CA GLY A 33 -7.94 21.20 -9.37
C GLY A 33 -8.02 20.23 -8.18
N PRO A 34 -7.15 20.41 -7.18
CA PRO A 34 -7.01 19.43 -6.10
C PRO A 34 -8.24 19.34 -5.20
N VAL A 35 -8.96 20.45 -4.92
CA VAL A 35 -10.15 20.43 -4.05
C VAL A 35 -11.28 19.60 -4.66
N LYS A 36 -11.62 19.82 -5.93
CA LYS A 36 -12.67 19.03 -6.60
C LYS A 36 -12.30 17.56 -6.71
N ALA A 37 -11.01 17.26 -6.96
CA ALA A 37 -10.52 15.88 -7.03
C ALA A 37 -10.64 15.19 -5.65
N VAL A 38 -10.26 15.85 -4.55
CA VAL A 38 -10.42 15.31 -3.20
C VAL A 38 -11.88 15.07 -2.85
N ILE A 39 -12.79 16.00 -3.17
CA ILE A 39 -14.24 15.83 -2.93
C ILE A 39 -14.77 14.63 -3.73
N LEU A 40 -14.45 14.53 -5.01
CA LEU A 40 -14.86 13.40 -5.85
C LEU A 40 -14.35 12.07 -5.27
N GLY A 41 -13.06 12.02 -4.91
CA GLY A 41 -12.44 10.85 -4.30
C GLY A 41 -13.10 10.46 -2.97
N ALA A 42 -13.37 11.44 -2.11
CA ALA A 42 -14.02 11.20 -0.82
C ALA A 42 -15.47 10.69 -0.97
N ILE A 43 -16.24 11.20 -1.93
CA ILE A 43 -17.61 10.71 -2.23
C ILE A 43 -17.55 9.25 -2.67
N LEU A 44 -16.64 8.90 -3.57
CA LEU A 44 -16.47 7.52 -4.05
C LEU A 44 -16.05 6.58 -2.91
N LEU A 45 -15.16 7.03 -2.02
CA LEU A 45 -14.74 6.27 -0.84
C LEU A 45 -15.88 6.03 0.13
N VAL A 46 -16.68 7.07 0.43
CA VAL A 46 -17.89 6.93 1.28
C VAL A 46 -18.85 5.91 0.67
N ALA A 47 -19.16 6.03 -0.61
CA ALA A 47 -20.06 5.11 -1.30
C ALA A 47 -19.51 3.67 -1.29
N GLY A 48 -18.18 3.51 -1.54
CA GLY A 48 -17.53 2.20 -1.53
C GLY A 48 -17.55 1.55 -0.14
N HIS A 49 -17.22 2.27 0.92
CA HIS A 49 -17.25 1.71 2.28
C HIS A 49 -18.67 1.36 2.75
N PHE A 50 -19.68 2.18 2.45
CA PHE A 50 -21.07 1.82 2.75
C PHE A 50 -21.55 0.65 1.88
N GLY A 51 -21.11 0.55 0.62
CA GLY A 51 -21.39 -0.61 -0.22
C GLY A 51 -20.79 -1.90 0.36
N MET A 52 -19.57 -1.84 0.89
CA MET A 52 -18.94 -2.96 1.60
C MET A 52 -19.68 -3.36 2.90
N ALA A 53 -20.37 -2.41 3.54
CA ALA A 53 -21.15 -2.67 4.74
C ALA A 53 -22.49 -3.40 4.45
N ILE A 54 -22.92 -3.48 3.20
CA ILE A 54 -24.11 -4.23 2.79
C ILE A 54 -23.70 -5.69 2.57
N GLU A 55 -23.88 -6.50 3.61
CA GLU A 55 -23.61 -7.93 3.57
C GLU A 55 -24.87 -8.70 3.18
N GLY A 56 -24.69 -9.75 2.37
CA GLY A 56 -25.70 -10.74 2.10
C GLY A 56 -25.67 -11.90 3.09
N SER A 57 -26.50 -12.92 2.82
CA SER A 57 -26.44 -14.18 3.54
C SER A 57 -25.04 -14.82 3.42
N GLN A 58 -24.63 -15.50 4.48
CA GLN A 58 -23.37 -16.28 4.44
C GLN A 58 -23.40 -17.29 3.29
N ALA A 59 -22.23 -17.56 2.72
CA ALA A 59 -22.08 -18.58 1.72
C ALA A 59 -22.47 -19.96 2.30
N VAL A 60 -23.23 -20.73 1.54
CA VAL A 60 -23.73 -22.04 1.96
C VAL A 60 -23.01 -23.10 1.15
N GLU A 61 -22.57 -24.16 1.80
CA GLU A 61 -22.12 -25.35 1.11
C GLU A 61 -23.32 -26.12 0.54
N ALA A 62 -23.35 -26.27 -0.78
CA ALA A 62 -24.38 -27.05 -1.47
C ALA A 62 -23.72 -28.20 -2.25
N SER A 63 -24.31 -29.39 -2.18
CA SER A 63 -23.90 -30.49 -3.02
C SER A 63 -24.48 -30.33 -4.43
N VAL A 64 -23.63 -29.95 -5.38
CA VAL A 64 -24.00 -29.85 -6.80
C VAL A 64 -23.31 -30.99 -7.55
N ASN A 65 -24.09 -31.90 -8.13
CA ASN A 65 -23.60 -33.11 -8.85
C ASN A 65 -22.67 -34.01 -8.03
N GLY A 66 -22.86 -34.07 -6.68
CA GLY A 66 -22.04 -34.88 -5.78
C GLY A 66 -20.71 -34.23 -5.38
N GLN A 67 -20.46 -33.01 -5.79
CA GLN A 67 -19.34 -32.18 -5.32
C GLN A 67 -19.85 -31.04 -4.41
N LEU A 68 -19.13 -30.79 -3.33
CA LEU A 68 -19.42 -29.67 -2.44
C LEU A 68 -19.00 -28.37 -3.13
N GLU A 69 -19.97 -27.53 -3.47
CA GLU A 69 -19.72 -26.18 -4.00
C GLU A 69 -20.18 -25.12 -3.02
N ILE A 70 -19.38 -24.06 -2.88
CA ILE A 70 -19.72 -22.91 -2.07
C ILE A 70 -20.62 -21.96 -2.88
N GLN A 71 -21.91 -21.99 -2.59
CA GLN A 71 -22.89 -21.08 -3.20
C GLN A 71 -22.87 -19.73 -2.49
N ARG A 72 -22.71 -18.66 -3.27
CA ARG A 72 -22.76 -17.26 -2.83
C ARG A 72 -23.88 -16.56 -3.57
N ASP A 73 -24.50 -15.59 -2.90
CA ASP A 73 -25.47 -14.72 -3.55
C ASP A 73 -24.76 -13.86 -4.61
N PRO A 74 -25.09 -13.98 -5.90
CA PRO A 74 -24.41 -13.25 -6.96
C PRO A 74 -24.55 -11.73 -6.84
N PHE A 75 -25.68 -11.23 -6.31
CA PHE A 75 -25.90 -9.79 -6.16
C PHE A 75 -24.94 -9.18 -5.15
N TYR A 76 -24.83 -9.76 -3.96
CA TYR A 76 -23.93 -9.25 -2.91
C TYR A 76 -22.45 -9.42 -3.30
N LEU A 77 -22.13 -10.48 -4.02
CA LEU A 77 -20.78 -10.69 -4.56
C LEU A 77 -20.41 -9.58 -5.55
N GLN A 78 -21.31 -9.23 -6.46
CA GLN A 78 -21.07 -8.16 -7.42
C GLN A 78 -21.06 -6.78 -6.75
N LEU A 79 -21.89 -6.56 -5.73
CA LEU A 79 -21.86 -5.34 -4.91
C LEU A 79 -20.52 -5.17 -4.19
N PHE A 80 -19.98 -6.26 -3.63
CA PHE A 80 -18.63 -6.29 -3.02
C PHE A 80 -17.56 -5.82 -4.01
N TYR A 81 -17.50 -6.41 -5.20
CA TYR A 81 -16.52 -6.02 -6.23
C TYR A 81 -16.72 -4.59 -6.72
N PHE A 82 -17.95 -4.16 -6.88
CA PHE A 82 -18.27 -2.78 -7.27
C PHE A 82 -17.86 -1.79 -6.19
N SER A 83 -18.04 -2.13 -4.93
CA SER A 83 -17.59 -1.33 -3.79
C SER A 83 -16.08 -1.20 -3.73
N LEU A 84 -15.33 -2.28 -3.99
CA LEU A 84 -13.87 -2.22 -4.15
C LEU A 84 -13.45 -1.29 -5.29
N ALA A 85 -14.16 -1.33 -6.44
CA ALA A 85 -13.87 -0.44 -7.57
C ALA A 85 -14.11 1.03 -7.22
N LEU A 86 -15.16 1.35 -6.47
CA LEU A 86 -15.41 2.69 -5.95
C LEU A 86 -14.28 3.16 -5.04
N ILE A 87 -13.78 2.29 -4.16
CA ILE A 87 -12.66 2.60 -3.26
C ILE A 87 -11.38 2.82 -4.06
N ILE A 88 -11.06 1.95 -5.02
CA ILE A 88 -9.87 2.09 -5.90
C ILE A 88 -9.89 3.47 -6.58
N MET A 89 -11.00 3.82 -7.20
CA MET A 89 -11.13 5.10 -7.92
C MET A 89 -11.10 6.27 -6.94
N GLY A 90 -11.75 6.13 -5.78
CA GLY A 90 -11.79 7.15 -4.73
C GLY A 90 -10.39 7.47 -4.18
N VAL A 91 -9.60 6.44 -3.85
CA VAL A 91 -8.19 6.60 -3.44
C VAL A 91 -7.38 7.27 -4.53
N GLY A 92 -7.60 6.91 -5.79
CA GLY A 92 -6.94 7.52 -6.93
C GLY A 92 -7.07 9.03 -6.96
N PHE A 93 -8.26 9.55 -6.75
CA PHE A 93 -8.49 11.01 -6.71
C PHE A 93 -8.08 11.65 -5.39
N LEU A 94 -8.24 10.99 -4.25
CA LEU A 94 -7.97 11.60 -2.95
C LEU A 94 -6.50 11.60 -2.58
N LYS A 95 -5.81 10.44 -2.66
CA LYS A 95 -4.49 10.22 -2.04
C LYS A 95 -3.40 11.18 -2.55
N ALA A 96 -3.29 11.37 -3.87
CA ALA A 96 -2.29 12.27 -4.45
C ALA A 96 -2.64 13.74 -4.20
N ASN A 97 -3.92 14.09 -4.25
CA ASN A 97 -4.35 15.48 -4.26
C ASN A 97 -4.44 16.10 -2.88
N ILE A 98 -4.73 15.30 -1.82
CA ILE A 98 -4.75 15.82 -0.44
C ILE A 98 -3.35 16.27 0.00
N SER A 99 -2.30 15.53 -0.34
CA SER A 99 -0.92 15.92 -0.05
C SER A 99 -0.47 17.16 -0.86
N THR A 100 -0.92 17.26 -2.11
CA THR A 100 -0.71 18.47 -2.94
C THR A 100 -1.35 19.71 -2.30
N LEU A 101 -2.58 19.57 -1.76
CA LEU A 101 -3.24 20.66 -1.03
C LEU A 101 -2.43 21.10 0.19
N VAL A 102 -1.95 20.18 1.01
CA VAL A 102 -1.09 20.50 2.16
C VAL A 102 0.14 21.29 1.71
N GLY A 103 0.80 20.83 0.64
CA GLY A 103 1.97 21.52 0.08
C GLY A 103 1.67 22.91 -0.47
N SER A 104 0.44 23.16 -0.95
CA SER A 104 0.02 24.43 -1.53
C SER A 104 -0.35 25.50 -0.49
N LEU A 105 -0.54 25.12 0.79
CA LEU A 105 -0.79 26.05 1.89
C LEU A 105 0.46 26.85 2.32
N TYR A 106 1.64 26.42 1.87
CA TYR A 106 2.91 27.01 2.25
C TYR A 106 3.71 27.40 1.00
N GLU A 107 4.39 28.54 1.08
CA GLU A 107 5.39 28.89 0.09
C GLU A 107 6.55 27.88 0.11
N ARG A 108 7.26 27.72 -1.03
CA ARG A 108 8.33 26.71 -1.15
C ARG A 108 9.46 26.86 -0.12
N LYS A 109 9.69 28.09 0.36
CA LYS A 109 10.74 28.43 1.34
C LYS A 109 10.19 28.70 2.74
N ASP A 110 8.88 28.50 2.98
CA ASP A 110 8.29 28.72 4.30
C ASP A 110 8.82 27.66 5.30
N PRO A 111 9.47 28.06 6.40
CA PRO A 111 10.01 27.12 7.39
C PRO A 111 8.93 26.28 8.10
N ARG A 112 7.66 26.72 8.06
CA ARG A 112 6.51 26.00 8.65
C ARG A 112 6.04 24.87 7.78
N ARG A 113 6.45 24.78 6.51
CA ARG A 113 6.01 23.77 5.56
C ARG A 113 6.29 22.35 6.04
N ASP A 114 7.49 22.10 6.56
CA ASP A 114 7.88 20.79 7.07
C ASP A 114 7.04 20.38 8.29
N GLY A 115 6.74 21.33 9.17
CA GLY A 115 5.82 21.14 10.29
C GLY A 115 4.39 20.78 9.83
N GLY A 116 3.88 21.45 8.79
CA GLY A 116 2.58 21.14 8.18
C GLY A 116 2.52 19.71 7.62
N PHE A 117 3.55 19.28 6.90
CA PHE A 117 3.65 17.89 6.42
C PHE A 117 3.79 16.89 7.57
N THR A 118 4.51 17.24 8.63
CA THR A 118 4.63 16.38 9.82
C THR A 118 3.27 16.16 10.48
N LEU A 119 2.46 17.21 10.67
CA LEU A 119 1.11 17.10 11.20
C LEU A 119 0.20 16.27 10.30
N PHE A 120 0.29 16.47 8.99
CA PHE A 120 -0.45 15.67 8.00
C PHE A 120 -0.08 14.19 8.08
N TYR A 121 1.20 13.87 8.13
CA TYR A 121 1.69 12.50 8.27
C TYR A 121 1.26 11.86 9.60
N MET A 122 1.32 12.61 10.70
CA MET A 122 0.76 12.19 11.99
C MET A 122 -0.72 11.86 11.89
N GLY A 123 -1.51 12.71 11.20
CA GLY A 123 -2.93 12.47 10.99
C GLY A 123 -3.21 11.18 10.22
N ILE A 124 -2.45 10.88 9.17
CA ILE A 124 -2.56 9.63 8.41
C ILE A 124 -2.30 8.42 9.31
N ASN A 125 -1.21 8.44 10.07
CA ASN A 125 -0.83 7.30 10.93
C ASN A 125 -1.79 7.13 12.11
N LEU A 126 -2.27 8.23 12.70
CA LEU A 126 -3.30 8.18 13.75
C LEU A 126 -4.61 7.60 13.20
N GLY A 127 -4.99 8.00 11.97
CA GLY A 127 -6.16 7.43 11.29
C GLY A 127 -6.02 5.94 11.02
N SER A 128 -4.85 5.50 10.57
CA SER A 128 -4.54 4.07 10.35
C SER A 128 -4.58 3.29 11.67
N PHE A 129 -3.98 3.81 12.72
CA PHE A 129 -3.97 3.22 14.05
C PHE A 129 -5.39 3.06 14.61
N LEU A 130 -6.16 4.15 14.67
CA LEU A 130 -7.53 4.13 15.19
C LEU A 130 -8.47 3.31 14.31
N GLY A 131 -8.31 3.39 12.99
CA GLY A 131 -9.12 2.64 12.03
C GLY A 131 -8.96 1.14 12.21
N ALA A 132 -7.74 0.64 12.31
CA ALA A 132 -7.47 -0.79 12.53
C ALA A 132 -8.08 -1.29 13.86
N ILE A 133 -7.97 -0.49 14.93
CA ILE A 133 -8.54 -0.83 16.23
C ILE A 133 -10.08 -0.82 16.16
N ILE A 134 -10.68 0.30 15.78
CA ILE A 134 -12.16 0.46 15.81
C ILE A 134 -12.82 -0.53 14.86
N CYS A 135 -12.35 -0.59 13.60
CA CYS A 135 -12.94 -1.51 12.62
C CYS A 135 -12.68 -2.97 13.00
N GLY A 136 -11.47 -3.30 13.49
CA GLY A 136 -11.12 -4.65 13.91
C GLY A 136 -12.00 -5.17 15.04
N PHE A 137 -12.22 -4.37 16.09
CA PHE A 137 -13.13 -4.76 17.17
C PHE A 137 -14.57 -4.89 16.70
N LEU A 138 -15.07 -3.95 15.87
CA LEU A 138 -16.41 -4.05 15.33
C LEU A 138 -16.62 -5.26 14.43
N MET A 139 -15.64 -5.59 13.59
CA MET A 139 -15.64 -6.80 12.75
C MET A 139 -15.71 -8.08 13.58
N GLN A 140 -14.89 -8.18 14.63
CA GLN A 140 -14.83 -9.36 15.49
C GLN A 140 -16.13 -9.59 16.28
N TYR A 141 -16.67 -8.53 16.91
CA TYR A 141 -17.77 -8.68 17.85
C TYR A 141 -19.17 -8.41 17.26
N LYS A 142 -19.25 -7.75 16.10
CA LYS A 142 -20.52 -7.35 15.46
C LYS A 142 -20.66 -7.82 14.03
N GLY A 143 -19.57 -8.25 13.38
CA GLY A 143 -19.54 -8.65 11.98
C GLY A 143 -18.89 -7.63 11.05
N PHE A 144 -18.58 -8.06 9.84
CA PHE A 144 -17.84 -7.27 8.86
C PHE A 144 -18.58 -5.99 8.44
N SER A 145 -19.91 -6.02 8.31
CA SER A 145 -20.74 -4.86 7.98
C SER A 145 -20.56 -3.70 8.96
N TRP A 146 -20.42 -3.98 10.24
CA TRP A 146 -20.16 -2.94 11.24
C TRP A 146 -18.76 -2.32 11.11
N GLY A 147 -17.76 -3.11 10.81
CA GLY A 147 -16.39 -2.63 10.57
C GLY A 147 -16.32 -1.71 9.35
N PHE A 148 -16.86 -2.16 8.21
CA PHE A 148 -16.90 -1.35 6.99
C PHE A 148 -17.83 -0.14 7.12
N GLY A 149 -18.97 -0.28 7.82
CA GLY A 149 -19.88 0.82 8.14
C GLY A 149 -19.19 1.90 8.97
N ALA A 150 -18.42 1.53 9.98
CA ALA A 150 -17.63 2.47 10.78
C ALA A 150 -16.59 3.22 9.94
N ALA A 151 -15.90 2.52 9.03
CA ALA A 151 -14.99 3.16 8.07
C ALA A 151 -15.74 4.15 7.17
N GLY A 152 -16.94 3.77 6.69
CA GLY A 152 -17.82 4.65 5.90
C GLY A 152 -18.24 5.91 6.66
N ILE A 153 -18.61 5.77 7.93
CA ILE A 153 -18.95 6.91 8.82
C ILE A 153 -17.74 7.81 9.02
N GLY A 154 -16.56 7.23 9.29
CA GLY A 154 -15.31 7.98 9.40
C GLY A 154 -14.96 8.77 8.14
N MET A 155 -15.12 8.15 6.96
CA MET A 155 -14.92 8.82 5.67
C MET A 155 -15.95 9.92 5.42
N LEU A 156 -17.22 9.68 5.76
CA LEU A 156 -18.28 10.70 5.66
C LEU A 156 -18.00 11.90 6.58
N PHE A 157 -17.58 11.64 7.81
CA PHE A 157 -17.16 12.69 8.73
C PHE A 157 -16.00 13.51 8.15
N GLY A 158 -14.96 12.84 7.62
CA GLY A 158 -13.84 13.50 6.95
C GLY A 158 -14.28 14.34 5.75
N LEU A 159 -15.19 13.83 4.92
CA LEU A 159 -15.77 14.57 3.80
C LEU A 159 -16.54 15.82 4.28
N VAL A 160 -17.37 15.71 5.33
CA VAL A 160 -18.11 16.85 5.89
C VAL A 160 -17.16 17.91 6.44
N VAL A 161 -16.12 17.50 7.18
CA VAL A 161 -15.09 18.42 7.68
C VAL A 161 -14.37 19.12 6.52
N PHE A 162 -14.00 18.37 5.48
CA PHE A 162 -13.36 18.92 4.30
C PHE A 162 -14.27 19.91 3.54
N LEU A 163 -15.56 19.57 3.36
CA LEU A 163 -16.55 20.45 2.70
C LEU A 163 -16.79 21.74 3.49
N LYS A 164 -16.74 21.70 4.82
CA LYS A 164 -16.85 22.90 5.64
C LYS A 164 -15.56 23.74 5.65
N GLY A 165 -14.39 23.09 5.55
CA GLY A 165 -13.08 23.73 5.63
C GLY A 165 -12.45 24.09 4.30
N HIS A 166 -12.96 23.65 3.15
CA HIS A 166 -12.29 23.81 1.87
C HIS A 166 -12.08 25.27 1.45
N HIS A 167 -12.90 26.20 1.94
CA HIS A 167 -12.75 27.64 1.70
C HIS A 167 -11.43 28.20 2.28
N LEU A 168 -10.85 27.52 3.27
CA LEU A 168 -9.58 27.92 3.88
C LEU A 168 -8.38 27.74 2.93
N PHE A 169 -8.52 26.95 1.89
CA PHE A 169 -7.46 26.76 0.88
C PHE A 169 -7.37 27.93 -0.11
N GLY A 170 -8.38 28.80 -0.17
CA GLY A 170 -8.40 29.94 -1.09
C GLY A 170 -8.14 29.53 -2.53
N ASP A 171 -7.28 30.28 -3.21
CA ASP A 171 -6.93 30.03 -4.62
C ASP A 171 -6.09 28.76 -4.83
N ALA A 172 -5.39 28.30 -3.78
CA ALA A 172 -4.55 27.09 -3.85
C ALA A 172 -5.34 25.81 -4.20
N GLY A 173 -6.64 25.78 -3.87
CA GLY A 173 -7.53 24.67 -4.16
C GLY A 173 -8.22 24.73 -5.52
N THR A 174 -8.06 25.82 -6.26
CA THR A 174 -8.82 26.06 -7.50
C THR A 174 -8.16 25.40 -8.73
N PRO A 175 -8.93 25.08 -9.78
CA PRO A 175 -8.38 24.64 -11.06
C PRO A 175 -7.47 25.70 -11.67
N LYS A 176 -6.31 25.31 -12.19
CA LYS A 176 -5.36 26.25 -12.86
C LYS A 176 -5.98 26.97 -14.08
N GLN A 177 -6.96 26.37 -14.72
CA GLN A 177 -7.63 26.87 -15.91
C GLN A 177 -9.15 26.65 -15.83
N PRO A 178 -9.86 27.44 -14.98
CA PRO A 178 -11.29 27.23 -14.75
C PRO A 178 -12.14 27.39 -16.02
N ASP A 179 -11.77 28.29 -16.92
CA ASP A 179 -12.50 28.50 -18.18
C ASP A 179 -12.41 27.29 -19.11
N ARG A 180 -11.24 26.63 -19.17
CA ARG A 180 -11.10 25.38 -19.92
C ARG A 180 -11.94 24.24 -19.33
N LEU A 181 -12.12 24.20 -18.02
CA LEU A 181 -12.92 23.19 -17.37
C LEU A 181 -14.42 23.34 -17.73
N ARG A 182 -14.89 24.60 -17.82
CA ARG A 182 -16.27 24.92 -18.20
C ARG A 182 -16.52 24.83 -19.72
N GLN A 183 -15.48 24.78 -20.53
CA GLN A 183 -15.60 24.71 -21.98
C GLN A 183 -16.38 23.47 -22.41
N LYS A 184 -17.39 23.65 -23.24
CA LYS A 184 -18.16 22.56 -23.85
C LYS A 184 -17.32 21.87 -24.93
N ILE A 185 -17.12 20.55 -24.79
CA ILE A 185 -16.40 19.71 -25.76
C ILE A 185 -17.37 19.16 -26.81
N VAL A 186 -18.57 18.81 -26.34
CA VAL A 186 -19.68 18.32 -27.15
C VAL A 186 -20.91 19.18 -26.81
N PRO A 187 -21.87 19.38 -27.72
CA PRO A 187 -23.08 20.11 -27.41
C PRO A 187 -23.75 19.59 -26.12
N GLY A 188 -23.85 20.44 -25.10
CA GLY A 188 -24.44 20.11 -23.79
C GLY A 188 -23.48 19.56 -22.76
N ILE A 189 -22.26 19.10 -23.10
CA ILE A 189 -21.31 18.46 -22.15
C ILE A 189 -20.07 19.31 -21.96
N SER A 190 -19.88 19.81 -20.72
CA SER A 190 -18.63 20.48 -20.33
C SER A 190 -17.48 19.48 -20.14
N ARG A 191 -16.25 19.96 -20.19
CA ARG A 191 -15.08 19.13 -19.86
C ARG A 191 -15.16 18.54 -18.46
N GLU A 192 -15.67 19.29 -17.50
CA GLU A 192 -15.90 18.83 -16.13
C GLU A 192 -16.89 17.65 -16.09
N THR A 193 -18.03 17.80 -16.78
CA THR A 193 -19.03 16.72 -16.89
C THR A 193 -18.43 15.47 -17.55
N LEU A 194 -17.62 15.66 -18.59
CA LEU A 194 -16.96 14.54 -19.25
C LEU A 194 -16.01 13.80 -18.31
N ILE A 195 -15.25 14.51 -17.46
CA ILE A 195 -14.36 13.88 -16.48
C ILE A 195 -15.17 13.04 -15.47
N TYR A 196 -16.30 13.54 -14.98
CA TYR A 196 -17.15 12.77 -14.08
C TYR A 196 -17.75 11.53 -14.78
N LEU A 197 -18.18 11.64 -16.02
CA LEU A 197 -18.64 10.48 -16.81
C LEU A 197 -17.52 9.47 -17.04
N MET A 198 -16.31 9.92 -17.38
CA MET A 198 -15.14 9.04 -17.51
C MET A 198 -14.75 8.39 -16.19
N THR A 199 -14.97 9.06 -15.05
CA THR A 199 -14.77 8.47 -13.72
C THR A 199 -15.74 7.33 -13.49
N ILE A 200 -17.01 7.50 -13.85
CA ILE A 200 -18.01 6.42 -13.75
C ILE A 200 -17.62 5.24 -14.64
N ILE A 201 -17.22 5.48 -15.89
CA ILE A 201 -16.70 4.43 -16.78
C ILE A 201 -15.48 3.75 -16.16
N GLY A 202 -14.56 4.52 -15.57
CA GLY A 202 -13.40 4.00 -14.85
C GLY A 202 -13.78 3.06 -13.70
N VAL A 203 -14.82 3.40 -12.91
CA VAL A 203 -15.34 2.50 -11.87
C VAL A 203 -15.78 1.16 -12.46
N PHE A 204 -16.52 1.16 -13.60
CA PHE A 204 -16.91 -0.09 -14.26
C PHE A 204 -15.71 -0.88 -14.79
N VAL A 205 -14.66 -0.21 -15.27
CA VAL A 205 -13.41 -0.86 -15.69
C VAL A 205 -12.74 -1.53 -14.50
N PHE A 206 -12.57 -0.81 -13.37
CA PHE A 206 -11.96 -1.39 -12.18
C PHE A 206 -12.82 -2.49 -11.54
N TRP A 207 -14.14 -2.39 -11.62
CA TRP A 207 -15.05 -3.45 -11.22
C TRP A 207 -14.80 -4.77 -11.99
N GLN A 208 -14.50 -4.69 -13.29
CA GLN A 208 -14.13 -5.86 -14.08
C GLN A 208 -12.70 -6.32 -13.80
N LEU A 209 -11.76 -5.40 -13.56
CA LEU A 209 -10.35 -5.73 -13.34
C LEU A 209 -10.14 -6.41 -11.98
N VAL A 210 -10.77 -5.94 -10.89
CA VAL A 210 -10.58 -6.51 -9.56
C VAL A 210 -11.06 -7.97 -9.46
N GLN A 211 -11.99 -8.37 -10.34
CA GLN A 211 -12.47 -9.75 -10.46
C GLN A 211 -11.51 -10.67 -11.26
N ARG A 212 -10.47 -10.09 -11.88
CA ARG A 212 -9.55 -10.79 -12.78
C ARG A 212 -8.09 -10.55 -12.39
N PRO A 213 -7.66 -11.05 -11.20
CA PRO A 213 -6.30 -10.81 -10.71
C PRO A 213 -5.19 -11.11 -11.74
N PRO A 214 -5.25 -12.20 -12.54
CA PRO A 214 -4.20 -12.46 -13.54
C PRO A 214 -4.09 -11.38 -14.62
N VAL A 215 -5.22 -10.75 -15.00
CA VAL A 215 -5.22 -9.65 -15.98
C VAL A 215 -4.54 -8.43 -15.39
N VAL A 216 -4.82 -8.12 -14.11
CA VAL A 216 -4.15 -7.03 -13.40
C VAL A 216 -2.64 -7.27 -13.34
N GLY A 217 -2.21 -8.48 -12.98
CA GLY A 217 -0.80 -8.87 -12.97
C GLY A 217 -0.14 -8.72 -14.34
N GLY A 218 -0.81 -9.14 -15.42
CA GLY A 218 -0.33 -8.98 -16.79
C GLY A 218 -0.17 -7.51 -17.19
N ILE A 219 -1.13 -6.65 -16.85
CA ILE A 219 -1.06 -5.20 -17.10
C ILE A 219 0.09 -4.58 -16.32
N LEU A 220 0.23 -4.90 -15.03
CA LEU A 220 1.31 -4.37 -14.19
C LEU A 220 2.68 -4.79 -14.69
N GLY A 221 2.87 -6.09 -14.95
CA GLY A 221 4.14 -6.62 -15.46
C GLY A 221 4.53 -6.00 -16.80
N THR A 222 3.58 -5.92 -17.73
CA THR A 222 3.81 -5.29 -19.03
C THR A 222 4.13 -3.79 -18.88
N SER A 223 3.39 -3.07 -18.04
CA SER A 223 3.63 -1.65 -17.78
C SER A 223 5.01 -1.42 -17.14
N LEU A 224 5.42 -2.26 -16.21
CA LEU A 224 6.74 -2.19 -15.56
C LEU A 224 7.87 -2.40 -16.57
N ILE A 225 7.72 -3.41 -17.46
CA ILE A 225 8.70 -3.69 -18.52
C ILE A 225 8.80 -2.50 -19.48
N ILE A 226 7.65 -2.02 -20.01
CA ILE A 226 7.60 -0.88 -20.93
C ILE A 226 8.24 0.35 -20.29
N MET A 227 7.84 0.68 -19.05
CA MET A 227 8.36 1.87 -18.36
C MET A 227 9.87 1.75 -18.11
N THR A 228 10.35 0.57 -17.72
CA THR A 228 11.78 0.30 -17.54
C THR A 228 12.53 0.51 -18.85
N LEU A 229 12.03 -0.03 -19.96
CA LEU A 229 12.64 0.14 -21.28
C LEU A 229 12.62 1.62 -21.75
N VAL A 230 11.54 2.35 -21.48
CA VAL A 230 11.44 3.78 -21.78
C VAL A 230 12.49 4.58 -20.99
N VAL A 231 12.64 4.29 -19.68
CA VAL A 231 13.66 4.98 -18.86
C VAL A 231 15.06 4.63 -19.33
N ILE A 232 15.35 3.36 -19.60
CA ILE A 232 16.66 2.94 -20.13
C ILE A 232 16.94 3.62 -21.48
N SER A 233 15.98 3.58 -22.40
CA SER A 233 16.12 4.24 -23.70
C SER A 233 16.38 5.75 -23.55
N TYR A 234 15.62 6.42 -22.67
CA TYR A 234 15.83 7.84 -22.38
C TYR A 234 17.24 8.10 -21.78
N ALA A 235 17.67 7.28 -20.83
CA ALA A 235 18.97 7.41 -20.20
C ALA A 235 20.13 7.29 -21.20
N PHE A 236 20.03 6.39 -22.20
CA PHE A 236 21.08 6.20 -23.21
C PHE A 236 21.01 7.19 -24.37
N THR A 237 19.83 7.75 -24.68
CA THR A 237 19.64 8.61 -25.88
C THR A 237 19.60 10.10 -25.57
N LYS A 238 19.29 10.49 -24.33
CA LYS A 238 19.03 11.89 -23.96
C LYS A 238 19.86 12.39 -22.78
N CYS A 239 20.52 11.50 -22.03
CA CYS A 239 21.29 11.88 -20.85
C CYS A 239 22.79 11.83 -21.12
N GLU A 240 23.54 12.71 -20.44
CA GLU A 240 24.99 12.61 -20.31
C GLU A 240 25.37 11.40 -19.42
N SER A 241 26.64 11.03 -19.44
CA SER A 241 27.11 9.80 -18.75
C SER A 241 26.76 9.77 -17.26
N GLU A 242 26.91 10.88 -16.53
CA GLU A 242 26.61 10.95 -15.09
C GLU A 242 25.10 10.78 -14.81
N ASP A 243 24.26 11.50 -15.55
CA ASP A 243 22.81 11.44 -15.39
C ASP A 243 22.25 10.07 -15.80
N ARG A 244 22.80 9.48 -16.87
CA ARG A 244 22.50 8.10 -17.27
C ARG A 244 22.77 7.14 -16.13
N ASP A 245 23.98 7.19 -15.56
CA ASP A 245 24.42 6.30 -14.49
C ASP A 245 23.51 6.44 -13.26
N ARG A 246 23.18 7.68 -12.86
CA ARG A 246 22.25 7.98 -11.76
C ARG A 246 20.85 7.38 -12.00
N MET A 247 20.30 7.55 -13.22
CA MET A 247 19.00 7.00 -13.56
C MET A 247 18.98 5.47 -13.53
N LEU A 248 20.04 4.83 -14.00
CA LEU A 248 20.17 3.36 -13.96
C LEU A 248 20.29 2.84 -12.53
N VAL A 249 21.05 3.52 -11.65
CA VAL A 249 21.09 3.20 -10.21
C VAL A 249 19.71 3.35 -9.58
N CYS A 250 18.97 4.40 -9.92
CA CYS A 250 17.61 4.60 -9.42
C CYS A 250 16.69 3.44 -9.80
N LEU A 251 16.68 3.01 -11.07
CA LEU A 251 15.92 1.84 -11.52
C LEU A 251 16.33 0.56 -10.80
N PHE A 252 17.65 0.36 -10.61
CA PHE A 252 18.16 -0.81 -9.91
C PHE A 252 17.69 -0.84 -8.45
N LEU A 253 17.73 0.29 -7.74
CA LEU A 253 17.23 0.38 -6.36
C LEU A 253 15.70 0.20 -6.27
N MET A 254 14.95 0.58 -7.32
CA MET A 254 13.51 0.28 -7.39
C MET A 254 13.21 -1.22 -7.45
N SER A 255 14.11 -2.06 -7.94
CA SER A 255 13.91 -3.52 -7.89
C SER A 255 13.92 -4.06 -6.46
N TYR A 256 14.74 -3.47 -5.57
CA TYR A 256 14.72 -3.86 -4.15
C TYR A 256 13.42 -3.44 -3.45
N GLN A 257 12.82 -2.34 -3.86
CA GLN A 257 11.52 -1.93 -3.37
C GLN A 257 10.42 -2.95 -3.73
N ILE A 258 10.45 -3.55 -4.92
CA ILE A 258 9.51 -4.60 -5.30
C ILE A 258 9.63 -5.78 -4.32
N ILE A 259 10.85 -6.23 -4.04
CA ILE A 259 11.10 -7.33 -3.10
C ILE A 259 10.64 -6.94 -1.68
N PHE A 260 10.96 -5.73 -1.22
CA PHE A 260 10.56 -5.25 0.09
C PHE A 260 9.04 -5.27 0.25
N TRP A 261 8.31 -4.62 -0.64
CA TRP A 261 6.84 -4.54 -0.54
C TRP A 261 6.16 -5.89 -0.75
N SER A 262 6.71 -6.79 -1.57
CA SER A 262 6.15 -8.12 -1.75
C SER A 262 6.16 -8.97 -0.47
N LEU A 263 7.12 -8.74 0.40
CA LEU A 263 7.24 -9.43 1.68
C LEU A 263 6.59 -8.65 2.83
N PHE A 264 6.71 -7.33 2.85
CA PHE A 264 6.12 -6.47 3.88
C PHE A 264 4.58 -6.57 3.90
N GLU A 265 3.95 -6.58 2.73
CA GLU A 265 2.49 -6.64 2.59
C GLU A 265 1.88 -8.01 2.97
N GLN A 266 2.71 -8.99 3.37
CA GLN A 266 2.20 -10.19 4.05
C GLN A 266 1.46 -9.82 5.33
N THR A 267 1.76 -8.68 5.96
CA THR A 267 1.07 -8.15 7.13
C THR A 267 -0.43 -7.93 6.90
N ALA A 268 -0.82 -7.55 5.69
CA ALA A 268 -2.23 -7.36 5.31
C ALA A 268 -2.90 -8.62 4.73
N SER A 269 -2.13 -9.67 4.44
CA SER A 269 -2.59 -10.88 3.76
C SER A 269 -2.35 -12.15 4.60
N SER A 270 -1.31 -12.91 4.26
CA SER A 270 -1.04 -14.21 4.91
C SER A 270 -0.75 -14.08 6.39
N LEU A 271 -0.01 -13.05 6.80
CA LEU A 271 0.33 -12.82 8.21
C LEU A 271 -0.91 -12.47 9.05
N ASN A 272 -1.87 -11.73 8.47
CA ASN A 272 -3.13 -11.44 9.14
C ASN A 272 -3.96 -12.72 9.35
N LEU A 273 -4.02 -13.61 8.36
CA LEU A 273 -4.69 -14.91 8.47
C LEU A 273 -3.99 -15.81 9.48
N MET A 274 -2.65 -15.89 9.43
CA MET A 274 -1.86 -16.64 10.42
C MET A 274 -2.07 -16.07 11.83
N THR A 275 -2.11 -14.74 11.98
CA THR A 275 -2.37 -14.08 13.26
C THR A 275 -3.74 -14.48 13.83
N ASP A 276 -4.75 -14.56 12.97
CA ASP A 276 -6.10 -14.95 13.37
C ASP A 276 -6.19 -16.42 13.82
N ARG A 277 -5.46 -17.30 13.16
CA ARG A 277 -5.57 -18.76 13.31
C ARG A 277 -4.57 -19.36 14.26
N ASN A 278 -3.36 -18.81 14.31
CA ASN A 278 -2.18 -19.46 14.89
C ASN A 278 -1.39 -18.59 15.86
N VAL A 279 -1.89 -17.43 16.29
CA VAL A 279 -1.23 -16.59 17.32
C VAL A 279 -2.09 -16.55 18.57
N ASP A 280 -1.47 -16.76 19.73
CA ASP A 280 -2.12 -16.51 21.02
C ASP A 280 -2.36 -15.00 21.17
N ARG A 281 -3.61 -14.57 21.01
CA ARG A 281 -4.05 -13.17 21.02
C ARG A 281 -4.73 -12.77 22.34
N ILE A 282 -4.65 -13.64 23.37
CA ILE A 282 -5.30 -13.37 24.65
C ILE A 282 -4.39 -12.47 25.49
N ILE A 283 -4.84 -11.23 25.75
CA ILE A 283 -4.15 -10.25 26.58
C ILE A 283 -5.09 -9.88 27.74
N PHE A 284 -4.64 -10.10 28.99
CA PHE A 284 -5.45 -9.86 30.20
C PHE A 284 -6.85 -10.51 30.16
N GLY A 285 -6.97 -11.69 29.54
CA GLY A 285 -8.23 -12.41 29.42
C GLY A 285 -9.15 -11.95 28.29
N PHE A 286 -8.71 -11.00 27.46
CA PHE A 286 -9.43 -10.53 26.26
C PHE A 286 -8.72 -11.00 25.00
N GLU A 287 -9.46 -11.60 24.09
CA GLU A 287 -8.96 -11.95 22.76
C GLU A 287 -8.98 -10.71 21.84
N LEU A 288 -7.81 -10.30 21.35
CA LEU A 288 -7.69 -9.18 20.44
C LEU A 288 -7.95 -9.62 18.99
N PRO A 289 -8.74 -8.84 18.20
CA PRO A 289 -8.91 -9.11 16.79
C PRO A 289 -7.57 -9.10 16.03
N ALA A 290 -7.36 -10.04 15.09
CA ALA A 290 -6.13 -10.09 14.30
C ALA A 290 -5.87 -8.78 13.54
N ALA A 291 -6.92 -8.13 13.03
CA ALA A 291 -6.82 -6.85 12.34
C ALA A 291 -6.23 -5.70 13.18
N VAL A 292 -6.34 -5.78 14.51
CA VAL A 292 -5.76 -4.76 15.43
C VAL A 292 -4.24 -4.76 15.34
N PHE A 293 -3.61 -5.91 15.06
CA PHE A 293 -2.14 -5.98 14.98
C PHE A 293 -1.56 -5.22 13.78
N GLN A 294 -2.36 -4.90 12.76
CA GLN A 294 -1.93 -3.98 11.70
C GLN A 294 -1.66 -2.56 12.21
N SER A 295 -2.29 -2.16 13.33
CA SER A 295 -2.01 -0.88 14.00
C SER A 295 -0.62 -0.82 14.63
N VAL A 296 0.01 -1.96 14.92
CA VAL A 296 1.36 -2.05 15.53
C VAL A 296 2.41 -1.39 14.63
N ASN A 297 2.31 -1.58 13.31
CA ASN A 297 3.19 -0.87 12.37
C ASN A 297 3.02 0.65 12.47
N ALA A 298 1.79 1.16 12.44
CA ALA A 298 1.52 2.60 12.55
C ALA A 298 2.03 3.16 13.90
N PHE A 299 1.87 2.42 14.99
CA PHE A 299 2.41 2.77 16.30
C PHE A 299 3.95 2.86 16.27
N PHE A 300 4.62 1.86 15.72
CA PHE A 300 6.07 1.89 15.60
C PHE A 300 6.57 2.99 14.66
N ILE A 301 5.87 3.29 13.56
CA ILE A 301 6.25 4.42 12.70
C ILE A 301 6.21 5.73 13.49
N VAL A 302 5.11 6.02 14.20
CA VAL A 302 4.95 7.27 14.96
C VAL A 302 6.03 7.40 16.04
N THR A 303 6.35 6.32 16.73
CA THR A 303 7.32 6.33 17.84
C THR A 303 8.77 6.28 17.38
N LEU A 304 9.07 5.50 16.33
CA LEU A 304 10.45 5.26 15.90
C LEU A 304 10.94 6.21 14.80
N ALA A 305 10.06 6.84 14.00
CA ALA A 305 10.51 7.76 12.96
C ALA A 305 11.34 8.94 13.52
N PRO A 306 10.94 9.61 14.63
CA PRO A 306 11.78 10.62 15.27
C PRO A 306 13.13 10.06 15.75
N VAL A 307 13.13 8.85 16.32
CA VAL A 307 14.35 8.17 16.80
C VAL A 307 15.29 7.88 15.64
N PHE A 308 14.79 7.35 14.54
CA PHE A 308 15.58 7.09 13.33
C PHE A 308 16.15 8.38 12.73
N ASN A 309 15.36 9.46 12.71
CA ASN A 309 15.87 10.76 12.27
C ASN A 309 17.04 11.24 13.15
N MET A 310 16.93 11.12 14.48
CA MET A 310 18.03 11.44 15.39
C MET A 310 19.26 10.56 15.16
N ILE A 311 19.06 9.26 14.93
CA ILE A 311 20.13 8.30 14.60
C ILE A 311 20.85 8.74 13.32
N TRP A 312 20.11 9.02 12.24
CA TRP A 312 20.71 9.44 10.97
C TRP A 312 21.51 10.74 11.11
N ILE A 313 20.98 11.74 11.82
CA ILE A 313 21.69 12.98 12.08
C ILE A 313 22.97 12.74 12.91
N ALA A 314 22.89 11.90 13.94
CA ALA A 314 24.02 11.59 14.79
C ALA A 314 25.14 10.83 14.02
N LEU A 315 24.76 9.87 13.15
CA LEU A 315 25.67 9.16 12.29
C LEU A 315 26.28 10.06 11.20
N ALA A 316 25.46 10.94 10.60
CA ALA A 316 25.93 11.91 9.62
C ALA A 316 27.01 12.85 10.19
N ARG A 317 26.81 13.34 11.43
CA ARG A 317 27.80 14.19 12.14
C ARG A 317 29.13 13.46 12.36
N ARG A 318 29.12 12.12 12.47
CA ARG A 318 30.32 11.28 12.64
C ARG A 318 30.89 10.77 11.30
N GLY A 319 30.26 11.08 10.17
CA GLY A 319 30.64 10.56 8.85
C GLY A 319 30.26 9.09 8.64
N TRP A 320 29.45 8.50 9.49
CA TRP A 320 29.06 7.07 9.50
C TRP A 320 27.64 6.83 8.97
N GLU A 321 26.98 7.86 8.46
CA GLU A 321 25.66 7.69 7.89
C GLU A 321 25.68 6.68 6.73
N PRO A 322 24.87 5.60 6.78
CA PRO A 322 24.76 4.65 5.69
C PRO A 322 24.31 5.34 4.41
N SER A 323 24.94 5.03 3.30
CA SER A 323 24.51 5.51 1.98
C SER A 323 23.14 4.96 1.62
N THR A 324 22.44 5.62 0.69
CA THR A 324 21.12 5.19 0.19
C THR A 324 21.09 3.70 -0.18
N PRO A 325 22.02 3.14 -1.01
CA PRO A 325 22.03 1.70 -1.29
C PRO A 325 22.23 0.83 -0.04
N MET A 326 23.00 1.28 0.95
CA MET A 326 23.19 0.56 2.22
C MET A 326 21.88 0.54 3.03
N LYS A 327 21.14 1.65 3.09
CA LYS A 327 19.84 1.71 3.77
C LYS A 327 18.84 0.73 3.13
N PHE A 328 18.84 0.60 1.79
CA PHE A 328 18.03 -0.40 1.08
C PHE A 328 18.44 -1.84 1.41
N ALA A 329 19.75 -2.11 1.48
CA ALA A 329 20.24 -3.43 1.89
C ALA A 329 19.82 -3.77 3.33
N LEU A 330 19.97 -2.83 4.26
CA LEU A 330 19.57 -2.99 5.66
C LEU A 330 18.06 -3.20 5.81
N SER A 331 17.24 -2.58 4.97
CA SER A 331 15.79 -2.78 5.00
C SER A 331 15.41 -4.22 4.69
N LEU A 332 16.02 -4.82 3.67
CA LEU A 332 15.78 -6.22 3.29
C LEU A 332 16.26 -7.22 4.35
N ILE A 333 17.41 -6.94 4.98
CA ILE A 333 17.94 -7.79 6.06
C ILE A 333 17.00 -7.76 7.26
N GLN A 334 16.56 -6.57 7.69
CA GLN A 334 15.63 -6.44 8.82
C GLN A 334 14.28 -7.12 8.54
N LEU A 335 13.76 -6.96 7.33
CA LEU A 335 12.54 -7.61 6.88
C LEU A 335 12.66 -9.16 6.98
N GLY A 336 13.75 -9.71 6.46
CA GLY A 336 14.00 -11.15 6.50
C GLY A 336 14.22 -11.66 7.92
N LEU A 337 14.94 -10.92 8.77
CA LEU A 337 15.11 -11.26 10.18
C LEU A 337 13.78 -11.28 10.91
N GLY A 338 12.84 -10.37 10.62
CA GLY A 338 11.50 -10.40 11.19
C GLY A 338 10.78 -11.72 10.95
N PHE A 339 10.80 -12.23 9.74
CA PHE A 339 10.24 -13.54 9.43
C PHE A 339 10.96 -14.67 10.16
N LEU A 340 12.30 -14.68 10.19
CA LEU A 340 13.06 -15.73 10.88
C LEU A 340 12.83 -15.73 12.41
N PHE A 341 12.62 -14.56 13.03
CA PHE A 341 12.24 -14.50 14.43
C PHE A 341 10.86 -15.12 14.68
N LEU A 342 9.89 -14.88 13.79
CA LEU A 342 8.58 -15.51 13.90
C LEU A 342 8.66 -17.03 13.73
N VAL A 343 9.42 -17.54 12.75
CA VAL A 343 9.66 -18.96 12.54
C VAL A 343 10.36 -19.60 13.74
N TYR A 344 11.37 -18.92 14.29
CA TYR A 344 12.03 -19.37 15.51
C TYR A 344 11.07 -19.41 16.71
N GLY A 345 10.21 -18.40 16.84
CA GLY A 345 9.18 -18.37 17.88
C GLY A 345 8.20 -19.53 17.77
N ALA A 346 7.79 -19.88 16.54
CA ALA A 346 6.94 -21.04 16.31
C ALA A 346 7.64 -22.37 16.70
N SER A 347 8.94 -22.50 16.47
CA SER A 347 9.71 -23.70 16.87
C SER A 347 9.85 -23.87 18.38
N LEU A 348 9.67 -22.80 19.16
CA LEU A 348 9.70 -22.82 20.63
C LEU A 348 8.30 -22.99 21.25
N ALA A 349 7.25 -23.01 20.42
CA ALA A 349 5.88 -23.11 20.91
C ALA A 349 5.63 -24.47 21.58
N THR A 350 5.01 -24.44 22.74
CA THR A 350 4.58 -25.67 23.46
C THR A 350 3.30 -26.25 22.85
N ASP A 351 2.44 -25.38 22.32
CA ASP A 351 1.27 -25.76 21.54
C ASP A 351 1.64 -25.75 20.05
N PRO A 352 1.55 -26.88 19.33
CA PRO A 352 1.91 -26.98 17.92
C PRO A 352 1.00 -26.15 16.99
N THR A 353 -0.06 -25.56 17.52
CA THR A 353 -1.04 -24.77 16.74
C THR A 353 -0.90 -23.26 16.96
N GLN A 354 -0.14 -22.81 17.99
CA GLN A 354 -0.11 -21.41 18.40
C GLN A 354 1.30 -20.88 18.61
N VAL A 355 1.52 -19.64 18.17
CA VAL A 355 2.77 -18.88 18.38
C VAL A 355 2.52 -17.76 19.40
N ALA A 356 3.46 -17.57 20.33
CA ALA A 356 3.35 -16.48 21.29
C ALA A 356 3.40 -15.11 20.62
N LEU A 357 2.53 -14.21 21.05
CA LEU A 357 2.34 -12.86 20.48
C LEU A 357 3.64 -12.04 20.37
N ILE A 358 4.57 -12.21 21.28
CA ILE A 358 5.82 -11.45 21.31
C ILE A 358 6.61 -11.57 20.00
N TRP A 359 6.59 -12.75 19.35
CA TRP A 359 7.29 -12.99 18.11
C TRP A 359 6.67 -12.23 16.94
N LEU A 360 5.35 -12.09 16.92
CA LEU A 360 4.63 -11.25 15.98
C LEU A 360 4.99 -9.77 16.18
N VAL A 361 5.04 -9.29 17.42
CA VAL A 361 5.43 -7.91 17.73
C VAL A 361 6.87 -7.63 17.32
N LEU A 362 7.79 -8.56 17.52
CA LEU A 362 9.18 -8.44 17.07
C LEU A 362 9.28 -8.42 15.53
N LEU A 363 8.48 -9.21 14.83
CA LEU A 363 8.38 -9.14 13.38
C LEU A 363 7.94 -7.74 12.95
N TYR A 364 6.85 -7.20 13.49
CA TYR A 364 6.38 -5.85 13.17
C TYR A 364 7.44 -4.78 13.48
N LEU A 365 8.18 -4.91 14.58
CA LEU A 365 9.27 -3.99 14.92
C LEU A 365 10.35 -3.98 13.83
N LEU A 366 10.84 -5.15 13.42
CA LEU A 366 11.88 -5.28 12.40
C LEU A 366 11.39 -4.87 11.01
N HIS A 367 10.15 -5.20 10.66
CA HIS A 367 9.54 -4.76 9.41
C HIS A 367 9.41 -3.23 9.36
N THR A 368 8.96 -2.59 10.45
CA THR A 368 8.82 -1.14 10.53
C THR A 368 10.17 -0.43 10.49
N THR A 369 11.18 -0.94 11.20
CA THR A 369 12.55 -0.36 11.14
C THR A 369 13.16 -0.52 9.75
N GLY A 370 12.88 -1.62 9.07
CA GLY A 370 13.20 -1.83 7.65
C GLY A 370 12.48 -0.82 6.74
N GLU A 371 11.19 -0.58 6.98
CA GLU A 371 10.40 0.41 6.23
C GLU A 371 10.95 1.82 6.38
N LEU A 372 11.36 2.21 7.59
CA LEU A 372 11.98 3.52 7.85
C LEU A 372 13.33 3.70 7.11
N CYS A 373 13.99 2.60 6.75
CA CYS A 373 15.21 2.64 5.94
C CYS A 373 14.92 2.79 4.44
N ILE A 374 13.78 2.36 3.92
CA ILE A 374 13.50 2.34 2.48
C ILE A 374 12.51 3.41 2.02
N SER A 375 11.39 3.59 2.73
CA SER A 375 10.27 4.41 2.23
C SER A 375 10.60 5.90 2.11
N PRO A 376 11.05 6.61 3.17
CA PRO A 376 11.38 8.03 3.05
C PRO A 376 12.63 8.25 2.20
N VAL A 377 13.59 7.34 2.29
CA VAL A 377 14.85 7.41 1.56
C VAL A 377 14.65 7.20 0.07
N GLY A 378 13.78 6.26 -0.32
CA GLY A 378 13.52 5.94 -1.72
C GLY A 378 12.81 7.06 -2.48
N LEU A 379 11.83 7.73 -1.87
CA LEU A 379 11.20 8.90 -2.46
C LEU A 379 12.21 10.04 -2.69
N SER A 380 13.05 10.31 -1.69
CA SER A 380 14.13 11.31 -1.79
C SER A 380 15.13 10.94 -2.87
N MET A 381 15.59 9.68 -2.89
CA MET A 381 16.51 9.15 -3.89
C MET A 381 15.95 9.30 -5.31
N THR A 382 14.70 8.91 -5.53
CA THR A 382 14.07 9.00 -6.86
C THR A 382 14.10 10.43 -7.40
N THR A 383 13.86 11.43 -6.55
CA THR A 383 13.93 12.84 -6.98
C THR A 383 15.36 13.33 -7.20
N LYS A 384 16.33 12.88 -6.38
CA LYS A 384 17.73 13.30 -6.44
C LYS A 384 18.50 12.69 -7.63
N LEU A 385 18.23 11.42 -7.95
CA LEU A 385 18.91 10.71 -9.03
C LEU A 385 18.24 10.89 -10.41
N SER A 386 17.10 11.56 -10.45
CA SER A 386 16.38 11.82 -11.71
C SER A 386 16.76 13.14 -12.34
N VAL A 387 16.85 13.15 -13.66
CA VAL A 387 17.00 14.39 -14.44
C VAL A 387 15.76 15.28 -14.26
N PRO A 388 15.92 16.60 -14.07
CA PRO A 388 14.80 17.51 -13.77
C PRO A 388 13.58 17.40 -14.70
N GLY A 389 13.79 17.13 -15.99
CA GLY A 389 12.71 16.99 -16.97
C GLY A 389 11.88 15.71 -16.87
N VAL A 390 12.35 14.68 -16.13
CA VAL A 390 11.72 13.35 -16.07
C VAL A 390 11.45 12.84 -14.64
N VAL A 391 11.58 13.70 -13.64
CA VAL A 391 11.30 13.35 -12.23
C VAL A 391 9.91 12.74 -12.08
N GLY A 392 8.89 13.30 -12.73
CA GLY A 392 7.53 12.75 -12.69
C GLY A 392 7.41 11.34 -13.27
N MET A 393 8.15 11.05 -14.34
CA MET A 393 8.21 9.72 -14.93
C MET A 393 8.87 8.73 -13.97
N MET A 394 9.99 9.10 -13.34
CA MET A 394 10.70 8.26 -12.37
C MET A 394 9.85 8.02 -11.11
N MET A 395 9.11 9.02 -10.64
CA MET A 395 8.13 8.84 -9.56
C MET A 395 7.00 7.88 -9.96
N GLY A 396 6.56 7.95 -11.24
CA GLY A 396 5.63 6.97 -11.80
C GLY A 396 6.18 5.55 -11.75
N CYS A 397 7.47 5.36 -12.11
CA CYS A 397 8.17 4.07 -11.97
C CYS A 397 8.22 3.60 -10.52
N TRP A 398 8.49 4.49 -9.57
CA TRP A 398 8.49 4.18 -8.14
C TRP A 398 7.15 3.63 -7.68
N PHE A 399 6.03 4.28 -8.01
CA PHE A 399 4.70 3.81 -7.64
C PHE A 399 4.30 2.53 -8.37
N LEU A 400 4.71 2.38 -9.63
CA LEU A 400 4.48 1.15 -10.39
C LEU A 400 5.26 -0.03 -9.80
N ALA A 401 6.49 0.19 -9.33
CA ALA A 401 7.28 -0.81 -8.61
C ALA A 401 6.60 -1.21 -7.29
N SER A 402 6.06 -0.24 -6.52
CA SER A 402 5.25 -0.53 -5.33
C SER A 402 4.03 -1.39 -5.67
N ALA A 403 3.29 -1.04 -6.72
CA ALA A 403 2.12 -1.80 -7.16
C ALA A 403 2.50 -3.24 -7.57
N ALA A 404 3.64 -3.41 -8.26
CA ALA A 404 4.15 -4.74 -8.61
C ALA A 404 4.52 -5.56 -7.35
N GLY A 405 5.18 -4.95 -6.36
CA GLY A 405 5.47 -5.59 -5.07
C GLY A 405 4.19 -6.07 -4.38
N ASN A 406 3.16 -5.22 -4.32
CA ASN A 406 1.86 -5.57 -3.75
C ASN A 406 1.18 -6.75 -4.49
N TYR A 407 1.30 -6.79 -5.82
CA TYR A 407 0.77 -7.91 -6.58
C TYR A 407 1.50 -9.21 -6.29
N VAL A 408 2.84 -9.18 -6.24
CA VAL A 408 3.67 -10.34 -5.87
C VAL A 408 3.37 -10.79 -4.43
N SER A 409 3.08 -9.87 -3.51
CA SER A 409 2.64 -10.20 -2.14
C SER A 409 1.43 -11.14 -2.13
N GLY A 410 0.41 -10.87 -2.96
CA GLY A 410 -0.74 -11.76 -3.05
C GLY A 410 -0.40 -13.15 -3.61
N THR A 411 0.58 -13.23 -4.52
CA THR A 411 1.07 -14.53 -5.02
C THR A 411 1.75 -15.32 -3.90
N ILE A 412 2.58 -14.68 -3.07
CA ILE A 412 3.21 -15.29 -1.90
C ILE A 412 2.14 -15.71 -0.89
N ALA A 413 1.16 -14.85 -0.62
CA ALA A 413 0.06 -15.17 0.29
C ALA A 413 -0.76 -16.38 -0.19
N ALA A 414 -0.93 -16.54 -1.50
CA ALA A 414 -1.61 -17.72 -2.05
C ALA A 414 -0.86 -19.04 -1.79
N MET A 415 0.47 -18.99 -1.62
CA MET A 415 1.29 -20.17 -1.28
C MET A 415 1.07 -20.63 0.17
N THR A 416 0.54 -19.77 1.04
CA THR A 416 0.21 -20.11 2.44
C THR A 416 -1.22 -20.62 2.60
N GLY A 417 -1.95 -20.83 1.50
CA GLY A 417 -3.31 -21.30 1.52
C GLY A 417 -3.43 -22.68 2.17
N SER A 418 -4.32 -22.82 3.15
CA SER A 418 -4.66 -24.07 3.82
C SER A 418 -6.10 -24.48 3.50
N ASP A 419 -6.39 -25.78 3.56
CA ASP A 419 -7.74 -26.29 3.38
C ASP A 419 -8.65 -25.80 4.49
N THR A 420 -9.82 -25.29 4.10
CA THR A 420 -10.82 -24.77 5.04
C THR A 420 -12.18 -25.40 4.73
N VAL A 421 -12.90 -25.79 5.79
CA VAL A 421 -14.28 -26.26 5.72
C VAL A 421 -15.13 -25.35 6.62
N GLY A 422 -16.21 -24.79 6.06
CA GLY A 422 -17.07 -23.86 6.81
C GLY A 422 -16.37 -22.57 7.29
N GLY A 423 -15.20 -22.24 6.71
CA GLY A 423 -14.37 -21.09 7.11
C GLY A 423 -13.33 -21.43 8.18
N GLU A 424 -13.38 -22.60 8.79
CA GLU A 424 -12.37 -23.08 9.74
C GLU A 424 -11.30 -23.91 9.05
N VAL A 425 -10.07 -23.83 9.53
CA VAL A 425 -8.93 -24.61 9.02
C VAL A 425 -9.07 -26.05 9.47
N VAL A 426 -8.99 -26.99 8.52
CA VAL A 426 -9.13 -28.42 8.81
C VAL A 426 -8.03 -28.94 9.73
N ASP A 427 -6.80 -28.49 9.51
CA ASP A 427 -5.64 -28.84 10.35
C ASP A 427 -4.82 -27.57 10.66
N PRO A 428 -5.03 -26.96 11.86
CA PRO A 428 -4.29 -25.76 12.26
C PRO A 428 -2.77 -25.97 12.40
N ALA A 429 -2.31 -27.16 12.76
CA ALA A 429 -0.88 -27.46 12.89
C ALA A 429 -0.21 -27.56 11.52
N ALA A 430 -0.86 -28.23 10.56
CA ALA A 430 -0.39 -28.27 9.17
C ALA A 430 -0.41 -26.88 8.52
N ALA A 431 -1.42 -26.06 8.82
CA ALA A 431 -1.48 -24.68 8.35
C ALA A 431 -0.31 -23.84 8.91
N LEU A 432 -0.03 -23.93 10.22
CA LEU A 432 1.11 -23.25 10.84
C LEU A 432 2.43 -23.69 10.18
N THR A 433 2.62 -24.96 9.93
CA THR A 433 3.81 -25.49 9.25
C THR A 433 3.96 -24.86 7.87
N THR A 434 2.88 -24.78 7.09
CA THR A 434 2.89 -24.14 5.76
C THR A 434 3.27 -22.65 5.83
N TYR A 435 2.72 -21.89 6.81
CA TYR A 435 3.11 -20.50 7.03
C TYR A 435 4.61 -20.39 7.34
N MET A 436 5.11 -21.25 8.25
CA MET A 436 6.50 -21.21 8.67
C MET A 436 7.47 -21.55 7.54
N ASP A 437 7.17 -22.51 6.70
CA ASP A 437 7.97 -22.89 5.53
C ASP A 437 8.09 -21.73 4.53
N VAL A 438 6.95 -21.08 4.22
CA VAL A 438 6.93 -19.90 3.33
C VAL A 438 7.70 -18.74 3.95
N TYR A 439 7.51 -18.45 5.24
CA TYR A 439 8.18 -17.33 5.90
C TYR A 439 9.68 -17.61 6.13
N TYR A 440 10.07 -18.84 6.37
CA TYR A 440 11.48 -19.22 6.43
C TYR A 440 12.17 -18.96 5.09
N THR A 441 11.57 -19.44 4.01
CA THR A 441 12.09 -19.24 2.65
C THR A 441 12.14 -17.76 2.27
N ALA A 442 11.07 -17.01 2.55
CA ALA A 442 10.99 -15.58 2.31
C ALA A 442 12.03 -14.80 3.12
N GLY A 443 12.21 -15.17 4.39
CA GLY A 443 13.18 -14.57 5.29
C GLY A 443 14.62 -14.77 4.80
N LEU A 444 14.99 -16.00 4.46
CA LEU A 444 16.32 -16.31 3.92
C LEU A 444 16.58 -15.61 2.57
N TYR A 445 15.58 -15.61 1.67
CA TYR A 445 15.70 -14.92 0.40
C TYR A 445 15.93 -13.41 0.59
N SER A 446 15.15 -12.78 1.46
CA SER A 446 15.29 -11.35 1.76
C SER A 446 16.67 -11.00 2.33
N ILE A 447 17.17 -11.81 3.28
CA ILE A 447 18.50 -11.63 3.85
C ILE A 447 19.58 -11.84 2.78
N ALA A 448 19.47 -12.90 1.97
CA ALA A 448 20.44 -13.17 0.92
C ALA A 448 20.53 -12.01 -0.08
N VAL A 449 19.41 -11.48 -0.54
CA VAL A 449 19.37 -10.30 -1.42
C VAL A 449 19.91 -9.06 -0.71
N GLY A 450 19.58 -8.84 0.56
CA GLY A 450 20.12 -7.73 1.34
C GLY A 450 21.62 -7.81 1.53
N VAL A 451 22.17 -8.98 1.83
CA VAL A 451 23.63 -9.22 1.92
C VAL A 451 24.29 -9.02 0.57
N PHE A 452 23.72 -9.56 -0.50
CA PHE A 452 24.20 -9.33 -1.86
C PHE A 452 24.23 -7.82 -2.20
N ALA A 453 23.17 -7.10 -1.81
CA ALA A 453 23.10 -5.65 -1.99
C ALA A 453 24.23 -4.91 -1.28
N ILE A 454 24.69 -5.36 -0.10
CA ILE A 454 25.84 -4.76 0.60
C ILE A 454 27.11 -4.83 -0.27
N PHE A 455 27.36 -5.95 -0.94
CA PHE A 455 28.53 -6.10 -1.83
C PHE A 455 28.45 -5.16 -3.04
N LEU A 456 27.24 -4.78 -3.47
CA LEU A 456 27.03 -3.84 -4.58
C LEU A 456 27.13 -2.37 -4.16
N VAL A 457 27.07 -2.05 -2.86
CA VAL A 457 27.11 -0.67 -2.37
C VAL A 457 28.27 0.15 -2.92
N PRO A 458 29.55 -0.34 -2.95
CA PRO A 458 30.66 0.44 -3.49
C PRO A 458 30.47 0.80 -4.97
N VAL A 459 29.96 -0.16 -5.75
CA VAL A 459 29.69 0.02 -7.19
C VAL A 459 28.59 1.06 -7.39
N LEU A 460 27.43 0.88 -6.72
CA LEU A 460 26.31 1.79 -6.83
C LEU A 460 26.67 3.22 -6.40
N LYS A 461 27.44 3.38 -5.32
CA LYS A 461 27.93 4.69 -4.88
C LYS A 461 28.79 5.39 -5.94
N ARG A 462 29.63 4.64 -6.67
CA ARG A 462 30.44 5.19 -7.75
C ARG A 462 29.55 5.75 -8.87
N PHE A 463 28.51 5.01 -9.27
CA PHE A 463 27.56 5.43 -10.31
C PHE A 463 26.55 6.50 -9.85
N MET A 464 26.47 6.79 -8.54
CA MET A 464 25.68 7.91 -8.02
C MET A 464 26.39 9.26 -8.12
N HIS A 465 27.68 9.30 -8.52
CA HIS A 465 28.49 10.52 -8.74
C HIS A 465 28.35 11.54 -7.59
N GLY A 466 28.54 11.07 -6.34
CA GLY A 466 28.57 11.92 -5.14
C GLY A 466 27.19 12.27 -4.55
N ILE A 467 26.08 11.87 -5.16
CA ILE A 467 24.75 12.00 -4.55
C ILE A 467 24.63 10.95 -3.41
N LYS A 468 24.16 11.41 -2.25
CA LYS A 468 23.98 10.56 -1.05
C LYS A 468 22.51 10.32 -0.77
#